data_80d6d44853223603e5eaaa4e11bbcca0
#
_entry.id   80d6d44853223603e5eaaa4e11bbcca0
#
_cell.length_a   1.000
_cell.length_b   1.000
_cell.length_c   1.000
_cell.angle_alpha   90.00
_cell.angle_beta   90.00
_cell.angle_gamma   90.00
#
_symmetry.space_group_name_H-M   'P 1'
#
loop_
_entity.id
_entity.type
_entity.pdbx_description
1 polymer ?
#
loop_
_entity_poly.entity_id
_entity_poly.type
_entity_poly.pdbx_seq_one_letter_code
_entity_poly.pdbx_strand_id
1 'polypeptide(L)'
;MSKVIVIGGGAAGMIAAIAAAQKGHKVILLEKNEKLGKKLFITGKGRCNVTNAADMDVLFQNICTNEKFLYSAFYGFDNTRVCDLLEQAGCPLKTERGDRVFPVSDHSSLRCFQIILRT
;
A
#
# COMPACT_ATOMS: atom_id res chain seq x y z
N MET A 1 19.22 -16.48 3.19
CA MET A 1 18.19 -16.18 2.16
C MET A 1 17.15 -17.30 2.16
N SER A 2 15.92 -16.95 2.37
CA SER A 2 14.81 -17.91 2.35
C SER A 2 13.95 -17.70 1.10
N LYS A 3 13.14 -18.69 0.77
CA LYS A 3 12.08 -18.54 -0.23
C LYS A 3 10.78 -18.18 0.50
N VAL A 4 10.15 -17.07 0.10
CA VAL A 4 8.89 -16.58 0.65
C VAL A 4 7.82 -16.65 -0.41
N ILE A 5 6.69 -17.28 -0.10
CA ILE A 5 5.54 -17.34 -0.99
C ILE A 5 4.46 -16.44 -0.40
N VAL A 6 4.01 -15.47 -1.19
CA VAL A 6 2.91 -14.57 -0.84
C VAL A 6 1.68 -14.95 -1.67
N ILE A 7 0.58 -15.23 -1.01
CA ILE A 7 -0.68 -15.60 -1.67
C ILE A 7 -1.62 -14.40 -1.67
N GLY A 8 -1.96 -13.92 -2.84
CA GLY A 8 -2.80 -12.74 -3.05
C GLY A 8 -2.00 -11.51 -3.41
N GLY A 9 -2.24 -10.95 -4.57
CA GLY A 9 -1.57 -9.77 -5.12
C GLY A 9 -2.36 -8.46 -4.95
N GLY A 10 -3.08 -8.32 -3.85
CA GLY A 10 -3.69 -7.05 -3.45
C GLY A 10 -2.68 -6.13 -2.78
N ALA A 11 -3.15 -5.02 -2.21
CA ALA A 11 -2.28 -4.03 -1.53
C ALA A 11 -1.40 -4.67 -0.46
N ALA A 12 -1.99 -5.46 0.42
CA ALA A 12 -1.26 -6.13 1.52
C ALA A 12 -0.22 -7.12 1.00
N GLY A 13 -0.59 -7.95 0.02
CA GLY A 13 0.33 -8.94 -0.55
C GLY A 13 1.49 -8.30 -1.30
N MET A 14 1.25 -7.22 -2.02
CA MET A 14 2.32 -6.49 -2.70
C MET A 14 3.30 -5.87 -1.71
N ILE A 15 2.83 -5.24 -0.64
CA ILE A 15 3.70 -4.67 0.41
C ILE A 15 4.48 -5.78 1.13
N ALA A 16 3.84 -6.91 1.44
CA ALA A 16 4.52 -8.06 2.06
C ALA A 16 5.64 -8.61 1.15
N ALA A 17 5.37 -8.73 -0.15
CA ALA A 17 6.35 -9.18 -1.13
C ALA A 17 7.55 -8.22 -1.21
N ILE A 18 7.29 -6.91 -1.25
CA ILE A 18 8.32 -5.86 -1.27
C ILE A 18 9.18 -5.95 0.00
N ALA A 19 8.56 -6.01 1.17
CA ALA A 19 9.27 -6.07 2.44
C ALA A 19 10.17 -7.32 2.55
N ALA A 20 9.69 -8.46 2.09
CA ALA A 20 10.49 -9.69 2.07
C ALA A 20 11.66 -9.59 1.08
N ALA A 21 11.43 -9.03 -0.11
CA ALA A 21 12.47 -8.85 -1.13
C ALA A 21 13.56 -7.87 -0.65
N GLN A 22 13.17 -6.79 0.00
CA GLN A 22 14.12 -5.81 0.57
C GLN A 22 15.04 -6.42 1.63
N LYS A 23 14.59 -7.49 2.30
CA LYS A 23 15.41 -8.26 3.25
C LYS A 23 16.25 -9.35 2.59
N GLY A 24 16.33 -9.40 1.27
CA GLY A 24 17.15 -10.34 0.52
C GLY A 24 16.53 -11.73 0.35
N HIS A 25 15.25 -11.90 0.60
CA HIS A 25 14.56 -13.16 0.36
C HIS A 25 14.14 -13.32 -1.10
N LYS A 26 14.11 -14.54 -1.58
CA LYS A 26 13.50 -14.85 -2.88
C LYS A 26 11.98 -14.92 -2.73
N VAL A 27 11.26 -14.06 -3.42
CA VAL A 27 9.80 -13.94 -3.26
C VAL A 27 9.09 -14.47 -4.49
N ILE A 28 8.01 -15.23 -4.24
CA ILE A 28 7.04 -15.66 -5.25
C ILE A 28 5.68 -15.13 -4.83
N LEU A 29 5.09 -14.28 -5.65
CA LEU A 29 3.75 -13.73 -5.43
C LEU A 29 2.75 -14.45 -6.33
N LEU A 30 1.75 -15.09 -5.73
CA LEU A 30 0.70 -15.81 -6.43
C LEU A 30 -0.60 -15.00 -6.41
N GLU A 31 -1.15 -14.73 -7.58
CA GLU A 31 -2.42 -14.02 -7.75
C GLU A 31 -3.33 -14.80 -8.69
N LYS A 32 -4.59 -15.01 -8.26
CA LYS A 32 -5.60 -15.73 -9.04
C LYS A 32 -6.16 -14.94 -10.22
N ASN A 33 -6.12 -13.62 -10.15
CA ASN A 33 -6.62 -12.73 -11.21
C ASN A 33 -5.51 -12.43 -12.22
N GLU A 34 -5.89 -11.95 -13.40
CA GLU A 34 -4.96 -11.59 -14.47
C GLU A 34 -4.00 -10.46 -14.08
N LYS A 35 -4.42 -9.59 -13.15
CA LYS A 35 -3.67 -8.40 -12.73
C LYS A 35 -3.53 -8.34 -11.22
N LEU A 36 -2.37 -7.88 -10.77
CA LEU A 36 -2.16 -7.50 -9.38
C LEU A 36 -2.98 -6.24 -9.04
N GLY A 37 -3.41 -6.13 -7.79
CA GLY A 37 -4.05 -4.91 -7.29
C GLY A 37 -5.40 -4.58 -7.88
N LYS A 38 -6.17 -5.57 -8.30
CA LYS A 38 -7.46 -5.36 -8.95
C LYS A 38 -8.41 -4.45 -8.18
N LYS A 39 -8.48 -4.59 -6.84
CA LYS A 39 -9.30 -3.72 -6.00
C LYS A 39 -8.78 -2.28 -5.93
N LEU A 40 -7.50 -2.07 -6.02
CA LEU A 40 -6.91 -0.73 -6.01
C LEU A 40 -7.38 0.12 -7.20
N PHE A 41 -7.64 -0.49 -8.34
CA PHE A 41 -8.14 0.20 -9.52
C PHE A 41 -9.53 0.82 -9.33
N ILE A 42 -10.35 0.24 -8.48
CA ILE A 42 -11.74 0.69 -8.28
C ILE A 42 -11.89 1.59 -7.06
N THR A 43 -10.88 1.69 -6.19
CA THR A 43 -10.94 2.59 -5.04
C THR A 43 -10.91 4.05 -5.47
N GLY A 44 -11.50 4.93 -4.67
CA GLY A 44 -11.54 6.36 -4.96
C GLY A 44 -12.18 6.68 -6.32
N LYS A 45 -13.17 5.93 -6.75
CA LYS A 45 -13.82 6.05 -8.07
C LYS A 45 -12.82 5.93 -9.25
N GLY A 46 -11.90 4.99 -9.15
CA GLY A 46 -10.87 4.75 -10.16
C GLY A 46 -9.62 5.61 -10.01
N ARG A 47 -9.55 6.47 -9.00
CA ARG A 47 -8.40 7.36 -8.75
C ARG A 47 -7.34 6.75 -7.83
N CYS A 48 -7.62 5.63 -7.18
CA CYS A 48 -6.79 4.97 -6.17
C CYS A 48 -6.62 5.83 -4.90
N ASN A 49 -7.56 5.74 -3.96
CA ASN A 49 -7.37 6.32 -2.63
C ASN A 49 -6.31 5.51 -1.87
N VAL A 50 -5.11 6.02 -1.81
CA VAL A 50 -3.94 5.32 -1.26
C VAL A 50 -4.04 5.14 0.25
N THR A 51 -4.26 6.25 0.96
CA THR A 51 -4.32 6.30 2.41
C THR A 51 -4.99 7.60 2.86
N ASN A 52 -4.92 7.88 4.16
CA ASN A 52 -5.33 9.14 4.75
C ASN A 52 -4.12 9.77 5.45
N ALA A 53 -3.90 11.06 5.24
CA ALA A 53 -2.75 11.79 5.78
C ALA A 53 -2.97 12.33 7.21
N ALA A 54 -4.05 11.94 7.88
CA ALA A 54 -4.32 12.35 9.24
C ALA A 54 -3.25 11.85 10.22
N ASP A 55 -3.14 12.52 11.36
CA ASP A 55 -2.26 12.08 12.44
C ASP A 55 -2.69 10.71 12.98
N MET A 56 -1.74 10.00 13.57
CA MET A 56 -1.95 8.62 14.07
C MET A 56 -3.15 8.54 15.03
N ASP A 57 -3.30 9.51 15.93
CA ASP A 57 -4.41 9.55 16.88
C ASP A 57 -5.77 9.58 16.18
N VAL A 58 -5.88 10.36 15.12
CA VAL A 58 -7.10 10.45 14.32
C VAL A 58 -7.36 9.15 13.57
N LEU A 59 -6.31 8.51 13.05
CA LEU A 59 -6.44 7.21 12.40
C LEU A 59 -7.01 6.16 13.36
N PHE A 60 -6.47 6.06 14.56
CA PHE A 60 -6.95 5.10 15.57
C PHE A 60 -8.38 5.39 16.01
N GLN A 61 -8.77 6.65 16.17
CA GLN A 61 -10.14 7.04 16.52
C GLN A 61 -11.18 6.59 15.48
N ASN A 62 -10.77 6.41 14.25
CA ASN A 62 -11.64 5.96 13.16
C ASN A 62 -11.69 4.44 12.97
N ILE A 63 -10.98 3.67 13.80
CA ILE A 63 -11.07 2.21 13.79
C ILE A 63 -12.27 1.79 14.62
N CYS A 64 -13.21 1.10 14.00
CA CYS A 64 -14.50 0.79 14.61
C CYS A 64 -14.42 -0.15 15.81
N THR A 65 -13.52 -1.13 15.77
CA THR A 65 -13.39 -2.12 16.84
C THR A 65 -11.94 -2.60 16.95
N ASN A 66 -11.52 -2.93 18.18
CA ASN A 66 -10.25 -3.58 18.45
C ASN A 66 -9.02 -2.85 17.88
N GLU A 67 -8.98 -1.54 18.05
CA GLU A 67 -7.90 -0.68 17.57
C GLU A 67 -6.51 -1.10 18.05
N LYS A 68 -6.43 -1.61 19.28
CA LYS A 68 -5.16 -2.04 19.89
C LYS A 68 -4.45 -3.15 19.12
N PHE A 69 -5.21 -3.98 18.43
CA PHE A 69 -4.66 -5.04 17.57
C PHE A 69 -3.77 -4.46 16.46
N LEU A 70 -4.05 -3.26 16.02
CA LEU A 70 -3.35 -2.61 14.91
C LEU A 70 -2.18 -1.72 15.35
N TYR A 71 -1.97 -1.51 16.65
CA TYR A 71 -0.91 -0.60 17.13
C TYR A 71 0.46 -0.98 16.59
N SER A 72 0.85 -2.24 16.71
CA SER A 72 2.17 -2.69 16.24
C SER A 72 2.34 -2.50 14.73
N ALA A 73 1.31 -2.82 13.95
CA ALA A 73 1.35 -2.66 12.49
C ALA A 73 1.48 -1.19 12.09
N PHE A 74 0.69 -0.30 12.66
CA PHE A 74 0.72 1.13 12.34
C PHE A 74 2.01 1.81 12.82
N TYR A 75 2.50 1.50 14.01
CA TYR A 75 3.77 2.05 14.48
C TYR A 75 4.99 1.51 13.71
N GLY A 76 4.87 0.30 13.17
CA GLY A 76 5.92 -0.28 12.32
C GLY A 76 5.92 0.26 10.90
N PHE A 77 4.74 0.53 10.35
CA PHE A 77 4.58 1.01 8.97
C PHE A 77 3.29 1.84 8.85
N ASP A 78 3.41 3.12 9.09
CA ASP A 78 2.28 4.06 9.13
C ASP A 78 1.91 4.63 7.74
N ASN A 79 0.91 5.51 7.72
CA ASN A 79 0.45 6.20 6.51
C ASN A 79 1.55 7.05 5.85
N THR A 80 2.39 7.70 6.63
CA THR A 80 3.52 8.48 6.12
C THR A 80 4.51 7.59 5.37
N ARG A 81 4.83 6.43 5.91
CA ARG A 81 5.74 5.47 5.27
C ARG A 81 5.16 4.88 3.99
N VAL A 82 3.84 4.67 3.93
CA VAL A 82 3.16 4.27 2.69
C VAL A 82 3.36 5.34 1.62
N CYS A 83 3.15 6.60 1.95
CA CYS A 83 3.37 7.71 1.03
C CYS A 83 4.83 7.78 0.56
N ASP A 84 5.78 7.72 1.48
CA ASP A 84 7.21 7.75 1.16
C ASP A 84 7.60 6.61 0.22
N LEU A 85 7.12 5.41 0.46
CA LEU A 85 7.38 4.25 -0.38
C LEU A 85 6.93 4.48 -1.82
N LEU A 86 5.72 5.00 -2.00
CA LEU A 86 5.16 5.27 -3.33
C LEU A 86 5.88 6.43 -4.02
N GLU A 87 6.17 7.51 -3.32
CA GLU A 87 6.88 8.66 -3.88
C GLU A 87 8.31 8.31 -4.28
N GLN A 88 9.02 7.53 -3.47
CA GLN A 88 10.35 7.02 -3.82
C GLN A 88 10.32 6.10 -5.04
N ALA A 89 9.22 5.41 -5.27
CA ALA A 89 9.02 4.58 -6.45
C ALA A 89 8.62 5.38 -7.70
N GLY A 90 8.52 6.70 -7.60
CA GLY A 90 8.18 7.57 -8.72
C GLY A 90 6.68 7.82 -8.90
N CYS A 91 5.90 7.65 -7.83
CA CYS A 91 4.46 7.94 -7.82
C CYS A 91 4.17 9.19 -6.97
N PRO A 92 4.16 10.39 -7.55
CA PRO A 92 3.81 11.61 -6.82
C PRO A 92 2.39 11.52 -6.26
N LEU A 93 2.22 11.93 -5.02
CA LEU A 93 0.96 11.91 -4.31
C LEU A 93 0.47 13.32 -4.01
N LYS A 94 -0.84 13.47 -3.87
CA LYS A 94 -1.50 14.70 -3.41
C LYS A 94 -2.50 14.38 -2.30
N THR A 95 -2.66 15.33 -1.38
CA THR A 95 -3.66 15.25 -0.32
C THR A 95 -4.83 16.17 -0.67
N GLU A 96 -6.03 15.64 -0.58
CA GLU A 96 -7.27 16.36 -0.85
C GLU A 96 -8.12 16.51 0.41
N ARG A 97 -9.28 17.14 0.29
CA ARG A 97 -10.23 17.36 1.38
C ARG A 97 -10.45 16.07 2.19
N GLY A 98 -10.44 16.20 3.51
CA GLY A 98 -10.56 15.06 4.43
C GLY A 98 -9.29 14.24 4.55
N ASP A 99 -8.14 14.83 4.27
CA ASP A 99 -6.81 14.20 4.32
C ASP A 99 -6.67 12.96 3.43
N ARG A 100 -7.52 12.82 2.42
CA ARG A 100 -7.47 11.71 1.46
C ARG A 100 -6.28 11.86 0.53
N VAL A 101 -5.52 10.81 0.38
CA VAL A 101 -4.31 10.80 -0.44
C VAL A 101 -4.54 10.04 -1.75
N PHE A 102 -4.23 10.70 -2.86
CA PHE A 102 -4.36 10.15 -4.22
C PHE A 102 -3.07 10.35 -5.00
N PRO A 103 -2.81 9.53 -6.02
CA PRO A 103 -1.80 9.85 -7.03
C PRO A 103 -2.12 11.17 -7.73
N VAL A 104 -1.10 11.98 -8.01
CA VAL A 104 -1.27 13.25 -8.75
C VAL A 104 -1.90 13.02 -10.12
N SER A 105 -1.63 11.88 -10.75
CA SER A 105 -2.19 11.51 -12.06
C SER A 105 -3.70 11.29 -12.06
N ASP A 106 -4.34 11.15 -10.88
CA ASP A 106 -5.74 10.75 -10.73
C ASP A 106 -6.11 9.43 -11.44
N HIS A 107 -5.12 8.63 -11.77
CA HIS A 107 -5.32 7.31 -12.34
C HIS A 107 -4.80 6.25 -11.38
N SER A 108 -5.59 5.22 -11.17
CA SER A 108 -5.19 4.00 -10.48
C SER A 108 -4.19 3.22 -11.35
N SER A 109 -3.11 3.89 -11.77
CA SER A 109 -2.09 3.18 -12.51
C SER A 109 -1.31 2.31 -11.53
N LEU A 110 -1.37 1.01 -11.75
CA LEU A 110 -0.46 0.04 -11.11
C LEU A 110 1.01 0.38 -11.34
N ARG A 111 1.31 1.36 -12.18
CA ARG A 111 2.70 1.76 -12.45
C ARG A 111 3.46 2.03 -11.16
N CYS A 112 2.83 2.67 -10.18
CA CYS A 112 3.46 2.93 -8.89
C CYS A 112 3.83 1.62 -8.16
N PHE A 113 2.90 0.68 -8.09
CA PHE A 113 3.16 -0.61 -7.46
C PHE A 113 3.99 -1.55 -8.33
N GLN A 114 3.85 -1.49 -9.65
CA GLN A 114 4.65 -2.28 -10.58
C GLN A 114 6.12 -1.87 -10.59
N ILE A 115 6.42 -0.59 -10.45
CA ILE A 115 7.80 -0.11 -10.34
C ILE A 115 8.46 -0.68 -9.08
N ILE A 116 7.74 -0.69 -7.96
CA ILE A 116 8.24 -1.23 -6.70
C ILE A 116 8.49 -2.75 -6.81
N LEU A 117 7.63 -3.48 -7.52
CA LEU A 117 7.76 -4.93 -7.70
C LEU A 117 8.86 -5.34 -8.70
N ARG A 118 9.33 -4.42 -9.54
CA ARG A 118 10.41 -4.68 -10.51
C ARG A 118 11.81 -4.47 -9.94
N THR A 119 11.92 -3.88 -8.78
CA THR A 119 13.18 -3.71 -8.05
C THR A 119 13.42 -4.83 -7.06
#